data_7486b153d71d722aba1528dfdac9a30a
#
_entry.id   7486b153d71d722aba1528dfdac9a30a
#
_cell.length_a   1.000
_cell.length_b   1.000
_cell.length_c   1.000
_cell.angle_alpha   90.00
_cell.angle_beta   90.00
_cell.angle_gamma   90.00
#
_symmetry.space_group_name_H-M   'P 1'
#
loop_
_entity.id
_entity.type
_entity.pdbx_description
1 polymer ?
#
loop_
_entity_poly.entity_id
_entity_poly.type
_entity_poly.pdbx_seq_one_letter_code
_entity_poly.pdbx_strand_id
1 'polypeptide(L)'
;MASAGMYEEAAELLRQTDKASLPTHLMPDYYNACHKLYTELSFYTLDDSFKKHYQALATHYDDSLMQVLLPSSSLYLERREAREAAAGHPDEALSINDTRLAHAKPNTPEYALVTYQRSLLYRRLGNREEEKRYLALSALTDIRLSITDHASLWNLAELLYEEGDMEHAYRYIRFSWDETNRYNARSRSLQTAGILSLIDLTYQPCARSRMTGSGCTSGSSAL
;
A
#
# COMPACT_ATOMS: atom_id res chain seq x y z
N MET A 1 -8.37 7.24 11.00
CA MET A 1 -8.17 8.68 10.75
C MET A 1 -6.97 8.95 9.85
N ALA A 2 -5.73 8.57 10.19
CA ALA A 2 -4.57 8.85 9.34
C ALA A 2 -4.75 8.31 7.91
N SER A 3 -5.14 7.05 7.74
CA SER A 3 -5.42 6.45 6.42
C SER A 3 -6.54 7.11 5.62
N ALA A 4 -7.40 7.91 6.26
CA ALA A 4 -8.43 8.73 5.60
C ALA A 4 -7.96 10.17 5.28
N GLY A 5 -6.69 10.50 5.54
CA GLY A 5 -6.14 11.83 5.33
C GLY A 5 -6.48 12.86 6.42
N MET A 6 -6.99 12.41 7.55
CA MET A 6 -7.32 13.23 8.73
C MET A 6 -6.10 13.29 9.67
N TYR A 7 -5.01 13.84 9.17
CA TYR A 7 -3.71 13.79 9.87
C TYR A 7 -3.64 14.73 11.07
N GLU A 8 -4.22 15.93 10.97
CA GLU A 8 -4.24 16.89 12.08
C GLU A 8 -5.09 16.41 13.22
N GLU A 9 -6.26 15.87 12.91
CA GLU A 9 -7.17 15.30 13.91
C GLU A 9 -6.54 14.08 14.60
N ALA A 10 -5.86 13.22 13.83
CA ALA A 10 -5.14 12.08 14.38
C ALA A 10 -3.97 12.52 15.28
N ALA A 11 -3.19 13.53 14.86
CA ALA A 11 -2.10 14.09 15.64
C ALA A 11 -2.60 14.75 16.93
N GLU A 12 -3.72 15.47 16.85
CA GLU A 12 -4.33 16.10 18.02
C GLU A 12 -4.81 15.08 19.04
N LEU A 13 -5.49 14.02 18.61
CA LEU A 13 -5.90 12.93 19.50
C LEU A 13 -4.72 12.27 20.20
N LEU A 14 -3.62 12.02 19.46
CA LEU A 14 -2.41 11.45 20.05
C LEU A 14 -1.72 12.40 21.04
N ARG A 15 -1.73 13.72 20.78
CA ARG A 15 -1.21 14.74 21.71
C ARG A 15 -2.04 14.83 23.01
N GLN A 16 -3.36 14.69 22.90
CA GLN A 16 -4.26 14.69 24.04
C GLN A 16 -4.17 13.40 24.89
N THR A 17 -3.59 12.34 24.30
CA THR A 17 -3.43 11.07 25.02
C THR A 17 -2.27 11.16 25.99
N ASP A 18 -2.58 11.14 27.29
CA ASP A 18 -1.53 11.06 28.31
C ASP A 18 -0.94 9.64 28.35
N LYS A 19 0.23 9.50 27.72
CA LYS A 19 0.96 8.24 27.66
C LYS A 19 1.23 7.63 29.06
N ALA A 20 1.47 8.49 30.08
CA ALA A 20 1.81 8.00 31.42
C ALA A 20 0.62 7.35 32.12
N SER A 21 -0.60 7.71 31.72
CA SER A 21 -1.84 7.14 32.26
C SER A 21 -2.34 5.89 31.49
N LEU A 22 -1.71 5.58 30.36
CA LEU A 22 -2.14 4.44 29.52
C LEU A 22 -1.82 3.09 30.21
N PRO A 23 -2.79 2.17 30.25
CA PRO A 23 -2.55 0.79 30.65
C PRO A 23 -1.48 0.13 29.78
N THR A 24 -0.62 -0.69 30.37
CA THR A 24 0.51 -1.32 29.66
C THR A 24 0.07 -2.13 28.43
N HIS A 25 -1.11 -2.76 28.48
CA HIS A 25 -1.61 -3.55 27.35
C HIS A 25 -2.03 -2.70 26.13
N LEU A 26 -2.25 -1.38 26.29
CA LEU A 26 -2.55 -0.46 25.19
C LEU A 26 -1.31 0.23 24.61
N MET A 27 -0.14 0.03 25.20
CA MET A 27 1.10 0.64 24.71
C MET A 27 1.45 0.21 23.27
N PRO A 28 1.27 -1.06 22.85
CA PRO A 28 1.48 -1.45 21.46
C PRO A 28 0.58 -0.68 20.48
N ASP A 29 -0.70 -0.52 20.82
CA ASP A 29 -1.66 0.21 19.97
C ASP A 29 -1.29 1.69 19.84
N TYR A 30 -0.89 2.31 20.96
CA TYR A 30 -0.44 3.70 20.97
C TYR A 30 0.80 3.89 20.07
N TYR A 31 1.84 3.08 20.25
CA TYR A 31 3.05 3.19 19.45
C TYR A 31 2.79 2.89 17.97
N ASN A 32 1.94 1.91 17.67
CA ASN A 32 1.54 1.59 16.30
C ASN A 32 0.76 2.74 15.65
N ALA A 33 -0.14 3.39 16.39
CA ALA A 33 -0.88 4.57 15.92
C ALA A 33 0.05 5.74 15.62
N CYS A 34 1.01 6.03 16.51
CA CYS A 34 2.03 7.05 16.30
C CYS A 34 2.90 6.73 15.09
N HIS A 35 3.41 5.50 14.99
CA HIS A 35 4.22 5.06 13.86
C HIS A 35 3.47 5.24 12.53
N LYS A 36 2.23 4.77 12.44
CA LYS A 36 1.40 4.92 11.23
C LYS A 36 1.17 6.37 10.86
N LEU A 37 0.82 7.22 11.83
CA LEU A 37 0.61 8.65 11.58
C LEU A 37 1.85 9.31 10.98
N TYR A 38 3.02 9.12 11.61
CA TYR A 38 4.24 9.78 11.14
C TYR A 38 4.80 9.18 9.85
N THR A 39 4.54 7.91 9.58
CA THR A 39 4.82 7.29 8.28
C THR A 39 4.00 7.94 7.17
N GLU A 40 2.69 8.10 7.36
CA GLU A 40 1.80 8.75 6.40
C GLU A 40 2.18 10.23 6.21
N LEU A 41 2.43 10.98 7.29
CA LEU A 41 2.89 12.36 7.23
C LEU A 41 4.20 12.49 6.44
N SER A 42 5.16 11.58 6.65
CA SER A 42 6.42 11.59 5.91
C SER A 42 6.24 11.33 4.42
N PHE A 43 5.25 10.51 4.07
CA PHE A 43 4.97 10.17 2.68
C PHE A 43 4.31 11.33 1.91
N TYR A 44 3.36 12.04 2.54
CA TYR A 44 2.61 13.11 1.87
C TYR A 44 3.23 14.51 2.01
N THR A 45 4.23 14.68 2.87
CA THR A 45 4.92 15.96 3.05
C THR A 45 5.89 16.20 1.91
N LEU A 46 5.77 17.37 1.25
CA LEU A 46 6.66 17.80 0.15
C LEU A 46 7.95 18.44 0.64
N ASP A 47 7.94 19.07 1.82
CA ASP A 47 9.12 19.70 2.39
C ASP A 47 10.08 18.65 2.98
N ASP A 48 11.32 18.66 2.50
CA ASP A 48 12.33 17.66 2.87
C ASP A 48 12.71 17.71 4.36
N SER A 49 12.66 18.88 4.99
CA SER A 49 12.98 19.05 6.42
C SER A 49 11.90 18.38 7.29
N PHE A 50 10.64 18.68 7.02
CA PHE A 50 9.51 18.05 7.70
C PHE A 50 9.43 16.56 7.39
N LYS A 51 9.69 16.14 6.15
CA LYS A 51 9.75 14.74 5.76
C LYS A 51 10.75 13.96 6.60
N LYS A 52 12.00 14.46 6.72
CA LYS A 52 13.04 13.84 7.56
C LYS A 52 12.64 13.81 9.03
N HIS A 53 12.01 14.89 9.53
CA HIS A 53 11.51 14.93 10.90
C HIS A 53 10.47 13.86 11.17
N TYR A 54 9.47 13.71 10.28
CA TYR A 54 8.43 12.67 10.42
C TYR A 54 8.99 11.26 10.24
N GLN A 55 9.96 11.04 9.37
CA GLN A 55 10.67 9.77 9.26
C GLN A 55 11.38 9.39 10.56
N ALA A 56 12.05 10.34 11.20
CA ALA A 56 12.71 10.11 12.49
C ALA A 56 11.70 9.76 13.59
N LEU A 57 10.56 10.44 13.63
CA LEU A 57 9.47 10.12 14.57
C LEU A 57 8.87 8.75 14.29
N ALA A 58 8.61 8.41 13.03
CA ALA A 58 8.11 7.09 12.64
C ALA A 58 9.07 5.98 13.09
N THR A 59 10.37 6.15 12.88
CA THR A 59 11.41 5.20 13.33
C THR A 59 11.43 5.08 14.85
N HIS A 60 11.41 6.20 15.57
CA HIS A 60 11.39 6.21 17.04
C HIS A 60 10.20 5.43 17.61
N TYR A 61 9.01 5.63 17.04
CA TYR A 61 7.82 4.91 17.49
C TYR A 61 7.81 3.44 17.07
N ASP A 62 8.38 3.11 15.91
CA ASP A 62 8.59 1.72 15.50
C ASP A 62 9.55 0.99 16.45
N ASP A 63 10.65 1.62 16.87
CA ASP A 63 11.58 1.05 17.85
C ASP A 63 10.92 0.83 19.21
N SER A 64 10.13 1.81 19.66
CA SER A 64 9.34 1.68 20.90
C SER A 64 8.31 0.56 20.81
N LEU A 65 7.65 0.42 19.66
CA LEU A 65 6.69 -0.65 19.38
C LEU A 65 7.34 -2.02 19.46
N MET A 66 8.50 -2.19 18.80
CA MET A 66 9.21 -3.47 18.79
C MET A 66 9.66 -3.93 20.18
N GLN A 67 9.93 -2.99 21.11
CA GLN A 67 10.32 -3.32 22.49
C GLN A 67 9.17 -3.90 23.33
N VAL A 68 7.92 -3.56 22.98
CA VAL A 68 6.75 -3.99 23.76
C VAL A 68 5.96 -5.13 23.11
N LEU A 69 6.24 -5.45 21.85
CA LEU A 69 5.57 -6.53 21.13
C LEU A 69 6.13 -7.90 21.53
N LEU A 70 5.25 -8.89 21.60
CA LEU A 70 5.66 -10.29 21.72
C LEU A 70 6.26 -10.75 20.37
N PRO A 71 7.44 -11.43 20.38
CA PRO A 71 8.10 -11.88 19.16
C PRO A 71 7.26 -12.83 18.28
N SER A 72 6.27 -13.50 18.86
CA SER A 72 5.34 -14.38 18.14
C SER A 72 4.08 -13.70 17.63
N SER A 73 3.89 -12.41 17.92
CA SER A 73 2.69 -11.68 17.49
C SER A 73 2.75 -11.36 15.98
N SER A 74 1.57 -11.35 15.34
CA SER A 74 1.46 -10.99 13.91
C SER A 74 2.05 -9.61 13.64
N LEU A 75 1.80 -8.63 14.50
CA LEU A 75 2.33 -7.27 14.35
C LEU A 75 3.87 -7.24 14.48
N TYR A 76 4.46 -8.04 15.37
CA TYR A 76 5.92 -8.14 15.47
C TYR A 76 6.54 -8.67 14.18
N LEU A 77 5.97 -9.75 13.64
CA LEU A 77 6.44 -10.34 12.38
C LEU A 77 6.27 -9.37 11.21
N GLU A 78 5.14 -8.64 11.15
CA GLU A 78 4.90 -7.59 10.16
C GLU A 78 5.99 -6.50 10.22
N ARG A 79 6.30 -6.02 11.42
CA ARG A 79 7.32 -4.97 11.59
C ARG A 79 8.72 -5.48 11.26
N ARG A 80 9.05 -6.74 11.64
CA ARG A 80 10.31 -7.37 11.24
C ARG A 80 10.44 -7.50 9.73
N GLU A 81 9.42 -8.01 9.07
CA GLU A 81 9.38 -8.11 7.60
C GLU A 81 9.65 -6.76 6.94
N ALA A 82 8.96 -5.70 7.40
CA ALA A 82 9.14 -4.36 6.87
C ALA A 82 10.56 -3.82 7.08
N ARG A 83 11.18 -4.12 8.23
CA ARG A 83 12.58 -3.72 8.56
C ARG A 83 13.58 -4.43 7.67
N GLU A 84 13.47 -5.75 7.49
CA GLU A 84 14.36 -6.50 6.59
C GLU A 84 14.22 -6.03 5.15
N ALA A 85 12.99 -5.78 4.71
CA ALA A 85 12.73 -5.22 3.39
C ALA A 85 13.35 -3.81 3.21
N ALA A 86 13.27 -2.95 4.23
CA ALA A 86 13.87 -1.62 4.20
C ALA A 86 15.40 -1.65 4.26
N ALA A 87 15.97 -2.64 4.95
CA ALA A 87 17.41 -2.86 5.02
C ALA A 87 18.01 -3.42 3.72
N GLY A 88 17.18 -3.79 2.74
CA GLY A 88 17.64 -4.37 1.48
C GLY A 88 17.84 -5.89 1.54
N HIS A 89 17.15 -6.58 2.45
CA HIS A 89 17.17 -8.03 2.62
C HIS A 89 15.81 -8.64 2.23
N PRO A 90 15.42 -8.61 0.94
CA PRO A 90 14.09 -9.08 0.52
C PRO A 90 13.90 -10.59 0.70
N ASP A 91 14.94 -11.40 0.65
CA ASP A 91 14.85 -12.85 0.85
C ASP A 91 14.52 -13.20 2.31
N GLU A 92 15.15 -12.51 3.27
CA GLU A 92 14.85 -12.64 4.69
C GLU A 92 13.44 -12.14 4.99
N ALA A 93 13.03 -11.03 4.37
CA ALA A 93 11.66 -10.52 4.48
C ALA A 93 10.64 -11.53 3.92
N LEU A 94 10.93 -12.20 2.79
CA LEU A 94 10.09 -13.28 2.26
C LEU A 94 9.97 -14.47 3.20
N SER A 95 11.06 -14.86 3.85
CA SER A 95 11.03 -15.96 4.85
C SER A 95 10.10 -15.63 6.02
N ILE A 96 10.11 -14.38 6.49
CA ILE A 96 9.18 -13.92 7.53
C ILE A 96 7.75 -13.90 6.99
N ASN A 97 7.57 -13.41 5.76
CA ASN A 97 6.28 -13.38 5.09
C ASN A 97 5.71 -14.79 4.87
N ASP A 98 6.54 -15.80 4.57
CA ASP A 98 6.13 -17.21 4.49
C ASP A 98 5.49 -17.69 5.80
N THR A 99 6.11 -17.34 6.93
CA THR A 99 5.56 -17.65 8.25
C THR A 99 4.20 -16.98 8.47
N ARG A 100 4.08 -15.70 8.12
CA ARG A 100 2.83 -14.95 8.24
C ARG A 100 1.73 -15.50 7.32
N LEU A 101 2.08 -15.80 6.07
CA LEU A 101 1.15 -16.32 5.08
C LEU A 101 0.62 -17.71 5.46
N ALA A 102 1.46 -18.57 6.06
CA ALA A 102 1.05 -19.88 6.56
C ALA A 102 -0.02 -19.80 7.68
N HIS A 103 -0.05 -18.69 8.43
CA HIS A 103 -1.03 -18.47 9.49
C HIS A 103 -2.25 -17.65 9.03
N ALA A 104 -2.11 -16.87 7.96
CA ALA A 104 -3.18 -16.03 7.44
C ALA A 104 -4.27 -16.87 6.76
N LYS A 105 -5.51 -16.74 7.22
CA LYS A 105 -6.65 -17.44 6.62
C LYS A 105 -7.11 -16.73 5.35
N PRO A 106 -7.35 -17.45 4.25
CA PRO A 106 -7.92 -16.87 3.03
C PRO A 106 -9.21 -16.07 3.30
N ASN A 107 -9.43 -15.03 2.56
CA ASN A 107 -10.57 -14.11 2.71
C ASN A 107 -10.65 -13.45 4.10
N THR A 108 -9.51 -13.05 4.65
CA THR A 108 -9.41 -12.20 5.85
C THR A 108 -8.61 -10.94 5.53
N PRO A 109 -8.78 -9.84 6.29
CA PRO A 109 -7.96 -8.64 6.12
C PRO A 109 -6.46 -8.89 6.29
N GLU A 110 -6.09 -9.82 7.18
CA GLU A 110 -4.70 -10.25 7.35
C GLU A 110 -4.14 -10.89 6.09
N TYR A 111 -4.92 -11.77 5.44
CA TYR A 111 -4.51 -12.42 4.19
C TYR A 111 -4.31 -11.39 3.06
N ALA A 112 -5.22 -10.40 2.95
CA ALA A 112 -5.07 -9.32 1.98
C ALA A 112 -3.77 -8.53 2.22
N LEU A 113 -3.49 -8.16 3.49
CA LEU A 113 -2.29 -7.43 3.86
C LEU A 113 -1.01 -8.22 3.58
N VAL A 114 -0.94 -9.49 4.02
CA VAL A 114 0.25 -10.33 3.86
C VAL A 114 0.54 -10.59 2.37
N THR A 115 -0.50 -10.86 1.56
CA THR A 115 -0.32 -11.04 0.12
C THR A 115 0.07 -9.74 -0.59
N TYR A 116 -0.45 -8.59 -0.18
CA TYR A 116 0.01 -7.30 -0.68
C TYR A 116 1.48 -7.04 -0.36
N GLN A 117 1.90 -7.22 0.88
CA GLN A 117 3.29 -7.03 1.29
C GLN A 117 4.23 -7.98 0.54
N ARG A 118 3.80 -9.24 0.33
CA ARG A 118 4.53 -10.22 -0.49
C ARG A 118 4.73 -9.76 -1.93
N SER A 119 3.73 -9.15 -2.54
CA SER A 119 3.86 -8.61 -3.90
C SER A 119 4.94 -7.53 -3.98
N LEU A 120 5.04 -6.67 -2.96
CA LEU A 120 6.08 -5.64 -2.89
C LEU A 120 7.49 -6.22 -2.73
N LEU A 121 7.63 -7.36 -2.04
CA LEU A 121 8.89 -8.08 -1.93
C LEU A 121 9.31 -8.66 -3.30
N TYR A 122 8.38 -9.28 -4.03
CA TYR A 122 8.65 -9.77 -5.37
C TYR A 122 8.96 -8.65 -6.37
N ARG A 123 8.34 -7.47 -6.23
CA ARG A 123 8.72 -6.27 -7.00
C ARG A 123 10.19 -5.91 -6.79
N ARG A 124 10.67 -5.93 -5.55
CA ARG A 124 12.08 -5.65 -5.21
C ARG A 124 13.04 -6.70 -5.75
N LEU A 125 12.60 -7.95 -5.85
CA LEU A 125 13.35 -9.05 -6.45
C LEU A 125 13.27 -9.10 -7.98
N GLY A 126 12.47 -8.23 -8.59
CA GLY A 126 12.27 -8.21 -10.05
C GLY A 126 11.42 -9.37 -10.58
N ASN A 127 10.74 -10.12 -9.72
CA ASN A 127 9.89 -11.23 -10.12
C ASN A 127 8.46 -10.75 -10.40
N ARG A 128 8.24 -10.27 -11.62
CA ARG A 128 6.97 -9.67 -12.05
C ARG A 128 5.79 -10.63 -12.04
N GLU A 129 5.99 -11.91 -12.33
CA GLU A 129 4.90 -12.90 -12.35
C GLU A 129 4.36 -13.15 -10.94
N GLU A 130 5.23 -13.34 -9.94
CA GLU A 130 4.80 -13.50 -8.57
C GLU A 130 4.26 -12.18 -7.98
N GLU A 131 4.84 -11.03 -8.34
CA GLU A 131 4.28 -9.72 -7.99
C GLU A 131 2.83 -9.62 -8.44
N LYS A 132 2.57 -9.84 -9.73
CA LYS A 132 1.22 -9.82 -10.33
C LYS A 132 0.26 -10.77 -9.64
N ARG A 133 0.71 -12.00 -9.41
CA ARG A 133 -0.08 -13.03 -8.74
C ARG A 133 -0.54 -12.59 -7.34
N TYR A 134 0.38 -12.08 -6.53
CA TYR A 134 0.07 -11.68 -5.16
C TYR A 134 -0.71 -10.37 -5.09
N LEU A 135 -0.50 -9.42 -6.01
CA LEU A 135 -1.37 -8.25 -6.17
C LEU A 135 -2.81 -8.67 -6.47
N ALA A 136 -3.00 -9.62 -7.39
CA ALA A 136 -4.33 -10.12 -7.74
C ALA A 136 -5.02 -10.83 -6.56
N LEU A 137 -4.31 -11.64 -5.79
CA LEU A 137 -4.84 -12.31 -4.59
C LEU A 137 -5.28 -11.31 -3.52
N SER A 138 -4.46 -10.28 -3.27
CA SER A 138 -4.77 -9.21 -2.33
C SER A 138 -5.99 -8.41 -2.82
N ALA A 139 -5.97 -7.92 -4.05
CA ALA A 139 -7.06 -7.13 -4.62
C ALA A 139 -8.41 -7.89 -4.61
N LEU A 140 -8.39 -9.18 -4.96
CA LEU A 140 -9.59 -10.02 -4.90
C LEU A 140 -10.13 -10.16 -3.48
N THR A 141 -9.23 -10.27 -2.50
CA THR A 141 -9.61 -10.37 -1.08
C THR A 141 -10.20 -9.04 -0.60
N ASP A 142 -9.57 -7.90 -0.93
CA ASP A 142 -10.09 -6.57 -0.60
C ASP A 142 -11.51 -6.36 -1.15
N ILE A 143 -11.73 -6.69 -2.42
CA ILE A 143 -13.05 -6.56 -3.06
C ILE A 143 -14.09 -7.43 -2.36
N ARG A 144 -13.77 -8.70 -2.04
CA ARG A 144 -14.67 -9.62 -1.33
C ARG A 144 -15.04 -9.15 0.06
N LEU A 145 -14.14 -8.50 0.74
CA LEU A 145 -14.33 -7.98 2.09
C LEU A 145 -14.86 -6.55 2.12
N SER A 146 -15.10 -5.94 0.95
CA SER A 146 -15.47 -4.53 0.84
C SER A 146 -14.48 -3.59 1.54
N ILE A 147 -13.20 -3.95 1.51
CA ILE A 147 -12.12 -3.08 1.98
C ILE A 147 -11.86 -2.04 0.90
N THR A 148 -12.02 -0.78 1.24
CA THR A 148 -11.97 0.34 0.28
C THR A 148 -10.57 0.89 0.01
N ASP A 149 -9.57 0.41 0.74
CA ASP A 149 -8.16 0.74 0.51
C ASP A 149 -7.54 -0.23 -0.50
N HIS A 150 -7.82 0.00 -1.78
CA HIS A 150 -7.41 -0.88 -2.88
C HIS A 150 -5.98 -0.63 -3.37
N ALA A 151 -5.00 -0.54 -2.47
CA ALA A 151 -3.60 -0.34 -2.87
C ALA A 151 -3.12 -1.46 -3.82
N SER A 152 -3.54 -2.70 -3.60
CA SER A 152 -3.23 -3.84 -4.45
C SER A 152 -3.82 -3.72 -5.86
N LEU A 153 -5.04 -3.20 -5.99
CA LEU A 153 -5.72 -3.11 -7.29
C LEU A 153 -5.12 -2.03 -8.19
N TRP A 154 -4.80 -0.85 -7.65
CA TRP A 154 -4.17 0.18 -8.47
C TRP A 154 -2.70 -0.15 -8.80
N ASN A 155 -1.95 -0.81 -7.89
CA ASN A 155 -0.62 -1.35 -8.20
C ASN A 155 -0.67 -2.42 -9.31
N LEU A 156 -1.72 -3.26 -9.29
CA LEU A 156 -1.94 -4.23 -10.36
C LEU A 156 -2.26 -3.54 -11.70
N ALA A 157 -3.07 -2.47 -11.66
CA ALA A 157 -3.35 -1.68 -12.86
C ALA A 157 -2.09 -1.04 -13.44
N GLU A 158 -1.21 -0.49 -12.58
CA GLU A 158 0.08 0.07 -12.99
C GLU A 158 0.96 -1.00 -13.66
N LEU A 159 1.10 -2.17 -13.04
CA LEU A 159 1.87 -3.27 -13.58
C LEU A 159 1.35 -3.73 -14.95
N LEU A 160 0.03 -3.88 -15.09
CA LEU A 160 -0.60 -4.25 -16.37
C LEU A 160 -0.42 -3.17 -17.45
N TYR A 161 -0.46 -1.90 -17.07
CA TYR A 161 -0.16 -0.79 -17.96
C TYR A 161 1.27 -0.89 -18.51
N GLU A 162 2.25 -1.15 -17.65
CA GLU A 162 3.65 -1.34 -18.04
C GLU A 162 3.85 -2.56 -18.95
N GLU A 163 3.05 -3.61 -18.80
CA GLU A 163 3.04 -4.80 -19.65
C GLU A 163 2.29 -4.61 -20.98
N GLY A 164 1.60 -3.48 -21.15
CA GLY A 164 0.82 -3.17 -22.35
C GLY A 164 -0.61 -3.72 -22.34
N ASP A 165 -1.07 -4.33 -21.24
CA ASP A 165 -2.46 -4.74 -21.08
C ASP A 165 -3.34 -3.55 -20.69
N MET A 166 -3.58 -2.68 -21.66
CA MET A 166 -4.30 -1.43 -21.49
C MET A 166 -5.76 -1.62 -21.06
N GLU A 167 -6.38 -2.70 -21.49
CA GLU A 167 -7.80 -2.96 -21.19
C GLU A 167 -8.01 -3.26 -19.71
N HIS A 168 -7.26 -4.20 -19.17
CA HIS A 168 -7.36 -4.54 -17.74
C HIS A 168 -6.83 -3.40 -16.87
N ALA A 169 -5.72 -2.75 -17.26
CA ALA A 169 -5.20 -1.59 -16.54
C ALA A 169 -6.25 -0.50 -16.39
N TYR A 170 -6.93 -0.12 -17.49
CA TYR A 170 -7.98 0.89 -17.48
C TYR A 170 -9.17 0.48 -16.59
N ARG A 171 -9.65 -0.75 -16.72
CA ARG A 171 -10.78 -1.25 -15.92
C ARG A 171 -10.48 -1.23 -14.43
N TYR A 172 -9.29 -1.66 -14.02
CA TYR A 172 -8.91 -1.78 -12.61
C TYR A 172 -8.66 -0.41 -11.98
N ILE A 173 -7.98 0.49 -12.69
CA ILE A 173 -7.75 1.84 -12.14
C ILE A 173 -9.06 2.64 -12.05
N ARG A 174 -9.97 2.49 -13.00
CA ARG A 174 -11.30 3.13 -12.96
C ARG A 174 -12.10 2.64 -11.77
N PHE A 175 -12.16 1.34 -11.56
CA PHE A 175 -12.83 0.76 -10.40
C PHE A 175 -12.23 1.30 -9.07
N SER A 176 -10.90 1.27 -8.95
CA SER A 176 -10.21 1.78 -7.76
C SER A 176 -10.50 3.27 -7.52
N TRP A 177 -10.53 4.08 -8.58
CA TRP A 177 -10.87 5.50 -8.52
C TRP A 177 -12.30 5.75 -8.05
N ASP A 178 -13.25 5.03 -8.65
CA ASP A 178 -14.68 5.21 -8.33
C ASP A 178 -14.97 4.83 -6.87
N GLU A 179 -14.38 3.74 -6.37
CA GLU A 179 -14.50 3.33 -4.97
C GLU A 179 -13.82 4.33 -4.02
N THR A 180 -12.59 4.77 -4.33
CA THR A 180 -11.86 5.75 -3.51
C THR A 180 -12.64 7.06 -3.35
N ASN A 181 -13.25 7.54 -4.43
CA ASN A 181 -14.06 8.78 -4.40
C ASN A 181 -15.38 8.59 -3.64
N ARG A 182 -16.02 7.43 -3.76
CA ARG A 182 -17.25 7.12 -3.05
C ARG A 182 -17.08 7.18 -1.53
N TYR A 183 -15.92 6.74 -1.04
CA TYR A 183 -15.59 6.71 0.40
C TYR A 183 -14.76 7.90 0.88
N ASN A 184 -14.54 8.92 0.02
CA ASN A 184 -13.82 10.15 0.34
C ASN A 184 -12.41 9.92 0.95
N ALA A 185 -11.70 8.91 0.44
CA ALA A 185 -10.33 8.59 0.85
C ALA A 185 -9.34 9.54 0.17
N ARG A 186 -9.20 10.77 0.69
CA ARG A 186 -8.45 11.88 0.08
C ARG A 186 -7.01 11.55 -0.30
N SER A 187 -6.31 10.84 0.56
CA SER A 187 -4.91 10.46 0.32
C SER A 187 -4.75 9.50 -0.86
N ARG A 188 -5.68 8.56 -1.01
CA ARG A 188 -5.69 7.59 -2.12
C ARG A 188 -6.13 8.20 -3.44
N SER A 189 -7.04 9.20 -3.40
CA SER A 189 -7.47 9.91 -4.60
C SER A 189 -6.31 10.56 -5.35
N LEU A 190 -5.33 11.12 -4.64
CA LEU A 190 -4.14 11.71 -5.25
C LEU A 190 -3.25 10.67 -5.94
N GLN A 191 -3.06 9.50 -5.33
CA GLN A 191 -2.25 8.42 -5.89
C GLN A 191 -2.88 7.83 -7.16
N THR A 192 -4.18 7.52 -7.08
CA THR A 192 -4.91 6.92 -8.21
C THR A 192 -5.15 7.91 -9.34
N ALA A 193 -5.27 9.22 -9.07
CA ALA A 193 -5.48 10.24 -10.09
C ALA A 193 -4.33 10.32 -11.10
N GLY A 194 -3.08 10.25 -10.64
CA GLY A 194 -1.91 10.28 -11.50
C GLY A 194 -1.88 9.11 -12.49
N ILE A 195 -2.10 7.90 -11.97
CA ILE A 195 -2.09 6.67 -12.78
C ILE A 195 -3.31 6.64 -13.71
N LEU A 196 -4.49 7.02 -13.22
CA LEU A 196 -5.70 7.11 -14.04
C LEU A 196 -5.49 8.06 -15.22
N SER A 197 -4.93 9.25 -14.97
CA SER A 197 -4.68 10.23 -16.03
C SER A 197 -3.74 9.67 -17.08
N LEU A 198 -2.67 8.98 -16.69
CA LEU A 198 -1.71 8.37 -17.59
C LEU A 198 -2.36 7.28 -18.45
N ILE A 199 -3.10 6.38 -17.83
CA ILE A 199 -3.78 5.27 -18.51
C ILE A 199 -4.91 5.79 -19.41
N ASP A 200 -5.69 6.78 -18.97
CA ASP A 200 -6.81 7.35 -19.74
C ASP A 200 -6.32 8.02 -21.02
N LEU A 201 -5.22 8.79 -20.94
CA LEU A 201 -4.58 9.41 -22.10
C LEU A 201 -4.14 8.41 -23.16
N THR A 202 -3.74 7.22 -22.76
CA THR A 202 -3.27 6.17 -23.67
C THR A 202 -4.41 5.29 -24.18
N TYR A 203 -5.37 4.93 -23.31
CA TYR A 203 -6.48 4.04 -23.64
C TYR A 203 -7.50 4.67 -24.59
N GLN A 204 -7.87 5.92 -24.37
CA GLN A 204 -8.91 6.61 -25.19
C GLN A 204 -8.57 6.65 -26.69
N PRO A 205 -7.35 7.02 -27.13
CA PRO A 205 -6.97 6.96 -28.53
C PRO A 205 -7.01 5.54 -29.10
N CYS A 206 -6.57 4.55 -28.35
CA CYS A 206 -6.58 3.14 -28.78
C CYS A 206 -8.02 2.60 -28.94
N ALA A 207 -8.92 2.94 -28.03
CA ALA A 207 -10.31 2.56 -28.12
C ALA A 207 -11.01 3.18 -29.34
N ARG A 208 -10.75 4.47 -29.62
CA ARG A 208 -11.25 5.15 -30.84
C ARG A 208 -10.72 4.54 -32.12
N SER A 209 -9.42 4.20 -32.16
CA SER A 209 -8.77 3.57 -33.32
C SER A 209 -9.38 2.19 -33.62
N ARG A 210 -9.71 1.39 -32.61
CA ARG A 210 -10.41 0.10 -32.78
C ARG A 210 -11.82 0.28 -33.35
N MET A 211 -12.54 1.31 -32.92
CA MET A 211 -13.90 1.60 -33.44
C MET A 211 -13.88 2.08 -34.90
N THR A 212 -12.78 2.73 -35.33
CA THR A 212 -12.63 3.24 -36.71
C THR A 212 -11.92 2.25 -37.67
N GLY A 213 -11.55 1.05 -37.20
CA GLY A 213 -10.88 0.04 -37.98
C GLY A 213 -9.39 0.34 -38.33
N SER A 214 -8.83 1.39 -37.74
CA SER A 214 -7.40 1.75 -37.90
C SER A 214 -6.59 1.04 -36.82
N GLY A 215 -5.70 0.13 -37.20
CA GLY A 215 -4.89 -0.62 -36.24
C GLY A 215 -3.98 0.27 -35.39
N CYS A 216 -4.04 0.09 -34.09
CA CYS A 216 -3.11 0.72 -33.15
C CYS A 216 -1.77 0.00 -33.23
N THR A 217 -0.79 0.57 -33.91
CA THR A 217 0.60 0.11 -33.82
C THR A 217 1.17 0.64 -32.52
N SER A 218 1.47 -0.27 -31.59
CA SER A 218 2.24 0.04 -30.38
C SER A 218 3.61 0.56 -30.79
N GLY A 219 3.79 1.87 -30.75
CA GLY A 219 5.07 2.52 -30.94
C GLY A 219 5.97 2.21 -29.76
N SER A 220 6.78 1.17 -29.90
CA SER A 220 7.96 0.95 -29.10
C SER A 220 8.98 2.01 -29.51
N SER A 221 9.02 3.14 -28.80
CA SER A 221 10.12 4.11 -28.90
C SER A 221 10.90 4.06 -27.59
N ALA A 222 12.06 3.40 -27.72
CA ALA A 222 13.14 3.57 -26.77
C ALA A 222 13.59 5.05 -26.74
N LEU A 223 13.68 5.62 -25.54
CA LEU A 223 14.66 6.63 -25.14
C LEU A 223 14.93 6.47 -23.66
#